data_787e68fb15ed306d6a55907eeca2eb6e
#
_entry.id   787e68fb15ed306d6a55907eeca2eb6e
#
_cell.length_a   1.000
_cell.length_b   1.000
_cell.length_c   1.000
_cell.angle_alpha   90.00
_cell.angle_beta   90.00
_cell.angle_gamma   90.00
#
_symmetry.space_group_name_H-M   'P 1'
#
loop_
_entity.id
_entity.type
_entity.pdbx_description
1 polymer ?
#
loop_
_entity_poly.entity_id
_entity_poly.type
_entity_poly.pdbx_seq_one_letter_code
_entity_poly.pdbx_strand_id
1 'polypeptide(L)'
;MFVFMKALSIILAFLALIGSANAQKLTGADIAHQWNRCVIEVIMEDGFGPPIAARIHAYSNLAGYQASYHSEQGYTTMVGKLNGFATCPKPQDGVTYDYRVATVAAMQVACGKLLYRIGISDSLAAVHFAALQAEVPKDVFDRSKAFGIEVGKAVNAYAKADGYSRTQGLPDYEWPRCDSCWIPTPPNFTKPLSPYCGQVRTIVLTGANEFKVPPSIPFSTSKNTAFYKAAMEVMEVKTNLTDEQREIANFWNDNPVLTNYHGHFVFNSRQISPGGHWMNIAQRVLEDQTASLVRCYEVYSTVAFALFDGFTACWAEKFRGNLIRPVTYINQYIDKTWEPLLQTPPFPEHASGHSTITAAAAVVLTAHFGDVAFVDSTEVPFGWKPRSFKNFKEAAQEASVSRLYGGIHYRRGCDAGNEHGTMIGEAVVRRVHVRTK
;
A
#
# COMPACT_ATOMS: atom_id res chain seq x y z
N MET A 1 7.06 29.53 -5.62
CA MET A 1 7.89 29.98 -4.50
C MET A 1 7.45 29.42 -3.15
N PHE A 2 6.16 29.35 -2.84
CA PHE A 2 5.66 28.79 -1.55
C PHE A 2 5.85 27.27 -1.37
N VAL A 3 5.89 26.46 -2.43
CA VAL A 3 6.06 24.99 -2.36
C VAL A 3 7.52 24.61 -2.07
N PHE A 4 8.49 25.38 -2.57
CA PHE A 4 9.93 25.16 -2.27
C PHE A 4 10.28 25.47 -0.82
N MET A 5 9.58 26.41 -0.18
CA MET A 5 9.81 26.74 1.24
C MET A 5 9.29 25.69 2.20
N LYS A 6 8.20 24.95 1.88
CA LYS A 6 7.70 23.87 2.73
C LYS A 6 8.59 22.61 2.68
N ALA A 7 9.10 22.25 1.51
CA ALA A 7 10.04 21.13 1.38
C ALA A 7 11.37 21.42 2.12
N LEU A 8 11.86 22.66 2.04
CA LEU A 8 13.07 23.08 2.75
C LEU A 8 12.84 23.15 4.27
N SER A 9 11.62 23.48 4.73
CA SER A 9 11.27 23.52 6.16
C SER A 9 11.19 22.14 6.77
N ILE A 10 10.76 21.12 6.03
CA ILE A 10 10.71 19.71 6.49
C ILE A 10 12.13 19.14 6.57
N ILE A 11 12.99 19.43 5.62
CA ILE A 11 14.42 19.04 5.66
C ILE A 11 15.14 19.78 6.80
N LEU A 12 14.84 21.05 7.05
CA LEU A 12 15.41 21.82 8.15
C LEU A 12 14.86 21.39 9.52
N ALA A 13 13.62 20.92 9.64
CA ALA A 13 13.09 20.34 10.86
C ALA A 13 13.76 18.99 11.19
N PHE A 14 14.15 18.20 10.17
CA PHE A 14 14.94 16.98 10.35
C PHE A 14 16.41 17.30 10.78
N LEU A 15 16.97 18.38 10.28
CA LEU A 15 18.34 18.83 10.66
C LEU A 15 18.38 19.58 12.01
N ALA A 16 17.29 20.21 12.44
CA ALA A 16 17.23 20.94 13.71
C ALA A 16 17.12 20.03 14.95
N LEU A 17 16.75 18.75 14.79
CA LEU A 17 16.79 17.74 15.86
C LEU A 17 18.19 17.18 16.15
N ILE A 18 19.22 17.57 15.38
CA ILE A 18 20.61 17.12 15.58
C ILE A 18 21.42 18.07 16.47
N GLY A 19 20.81 19.17 16.94
CA GLY A 19 21.51 20.27 17.62
C GLY A 19 21.35 20.37 19.12
N SER A 20 21.23 19.26 19.91
CA SER A 20 21.39 19.32 21.36
C SER A 20 22.01 18.03 21.91
N ALA A 21 23.08 18.20 22.67
CA ALA A 21 23.96 17.20 23.23
C ALA A 21 23.23 16.09 24.02
N ASN A 22 22.92 15.03 23.33
CA ASN A 22 22.81 13.61 23.66
C ASN A 22 22.26 12.98 22.37
N ALA A 23 23.15 12.67 21.42
CA ALA A 23 22.76 11.96 20.21
C ALA A 23 22.18 10.61 20.64
N GLN A 24 20.85 10.52 20.68
CA GLN A 24 20.16 9.26 20.95
C GLN A 24 20.65 8.23 19.94
N LYS A 25 21.14 7.12 20.44
CA LYS A 25 21.69 6.04 19.61
C LYS A 25 20.65 5.59 18.61
N LEU A 26 21.00 5.56 17.32
CA LEU A 26 20.08 5.14 16.26
C LEU A 26 19.74 3.66 16.42
N THR A 27 18.51 3.36 16.83
CA THR A 27 18.04 1.99 17.06
C THR A 27 17.65 1.30 15.76
N GLY A 28 17.49 -0.03 15.80
CA GLY A 28 16.99 -0.77 14.65
C GLY A 28 15.54 -0.42 14.31
N ALA A 29 14.72 -0.15 15.32
CA ALA A 29 13.33 0.30 15.12
C ALA A 29 13.27 1.67 14.44
N ASP A 30 14.10 2.63 14.88
CA ASP A 30 14.17 3.95 14.25
C ASP A 30 14.50 3.84 12.76
N ILE A 31 15.47 2.99 12.40
CA ILE A 31 15.81 2.72 11.00
C ILE A 31 14.60 2.19 10.25
N ALA A 32 13.92 1.16 10.77
CA ALA A 32 12.78 0.56 10.11
C ALA A 32 11.63 1.56 9.90
N HIS A 33 11.31 2.35 10.93
CA HIS A 33 10.25 3.35 10.88
C HIS A 33 10.58 4.51 9.93
N GLN A 34 11.82 5.00 9.94
CA GLN A 34 12.24 6.07 9.05
C GLN A 34 12.25 5.63 7.58
N TRP A 35 12.67 4.38 7.30
CA TRP A 35 12.56 3.82 5.96
C TRP A 35 11.12 3.61 5.50
N ASN A 36 10.22 3.14 6.40
CA ASN A 36 8.82 3.00 6.05
C ASN A 36 8.20 4.35 5.66
N ARG A 37 8.44 5.41 6.46
CA ARG A 37 7.99 6.78 6.15
C ARG A 37 8.60 7.30 4.85
N CYS A 38 9.89 7.09 4.64
CA CYS A 38 10.58 7.50 3.41
C CYS A 38 9.95 6.84 2.17
N VAL A 39 9.68 5.55 2.21
CA VAL A 39 9.05 4.82 1.09
C VAL A 39 7.64 5.35 0.83
N ILE A 40 6.83 5.59 1.87
CA ILE A 40 5.48 6.17 1.76
C ILE A 40 5.57 7.56 1.09
N GLU A 41 6.46 8.42 1.57
CA GLU A 41 6.64 9.79 1.06
C GLU A 41 7.06 9.81 -0.40
N VAL A 42 8.07 8.99 -0.77
CA VAL A 42 8.54 8.94 -2.17
C VAL A 42 7.48 8.36 -3.10
N ILE A 43 6.72 7.34 -2.68
CA ILE A 43 5.59 6.81 -3.44
C ILE A 43 4.55 7.91 -3.73
N MET A 44 4.23 8.71 -2.72
CA MET A 44 3.30 9.82 -2.84
C MET A 44 3.86 10.91 -3.78
N GLU A 45 5.14 11.28 -3.62
CA GLU A 45 5.82 12.27 -4.46
C GLU A 45 5.96 11.82 -5.92
N ASP A 46 6.19 10.55 -6.17
CA ASP A 46 6.28 9.97 -7.51
C ASP A 46 4.90 9.75 -8.15
N GLY A 47 3.82 9.81 -7.35
CA GLY A 47 2.44 9.64 -7.82
C GLY A 47 2.13 8.24 -8.31
N PHE A 48 2.69 7.21 -7.69
CA PHE A 48 2.42 5.83 -8.06
C PHE A 48 0.98 5.43 -7.77
N GLY A 49 0.33 4.78 -8.75
CA GLY A 49 -0.99 4.19 -8.55
C GLY A 49 -0.97 3.05 -7.52
N PRO A 50 -2.13 2.76 -6.87
CA PRO A 50 -2.18 1.87 -5.72
C PRO A 50 -1.54 0.48 -5.89
N PRO A 51 -1.72 -0.25 -7.02
CA PRO A 51 -1.07 -1.55 -7.20
C PRO A 51 0.45 -1.47 -7.28
N ILE A 52 0.98 -0.39 -7.89
CA ILE A 52 2.42 -0.20 -8.01
C ILE A 52 3.01 0.22 -6.66
N ALA A 53 2.32 1.09 -5.92
CA ALA A 53 2.68 1.46 -4.56
C ALA A 53 2.82 0.23 -3.65
N ALA A 54 1.84 -0.68 -3.67
CA ALA A 54 1.88 -1.92 -2.89
C ALA A 54 3.04 -2.83 -3.31
N ARG A 55 3.36 -2.90 -4.61
CA ARG A 55 4.52 -3.62 -5.13
C ARG A 55 5.84 -3.06 -4.57
N ILE A 56 5.97 -1.73 -4.52
CA ILE A 56 7.16 -1.07 -3.97
C ILE A 56 7.30 -1.41 -2.49
N HIS A 57 6.23 -1.28 -1.70
CA HIS A 57 6.24 -1.67 -0.28
C HIS A 57 6.65 -3.13 -0.09
N ALA A 58 6.13 -4.05 -0.91
CA ALA A 58 6.41 -5.47 -0.78
C ALA A 58 7.90 -5.79 -0.97
N TYR A 59 8.52 -5.30 -2.03
CA TYR A 59 9.92 -5.60 -2.31
C TYR A 59 10.90 -4.80 -1.44
N SER A 60 10.64 -3.54 -1.12
CA SER A 60 11.51 -2.79 -0.22
C SER A 60 11.54 -3.42 1.18
N ASN A 61 10.37 -3.76 1.75
CA ASN A 61 10.34 -4.38 3.07
C ASN A 61 10.90 -5.82 3.07
N LEU A 62 10.76 -6.58 1.96
CA LEU A 62 11.45 -7.86 1.81
C LEU A 62 12.98 -7.69 1.89
N ALA A 63 13.55 -6.64 1.29
CA ALA A 63 14.98 -6.35 1.38
C ALA A 63 15.39 -6.04 2.81
N GLY A 64 14.61 -5.20 3.52
CA GLY A 64 14.82 -4.90 4.94
C GLY A 64 14.76 -6.16 5.81
N TYR A 65 13.77 -7.02 5.59
CA TYR A 65 13.65 -8.28 6.32
C TYR A 65 14.84 -9.22 6.07
N GLN A 66 15.18 -9.46 4.81
CA GLN A 66 16.27 -10.38 4.44
C GLN A 66 17.64 -9.91 4.93
N ALA A 67 17.84 -8.60 5.07
CA ALA A 67 19.06 -8.05 5.64
C ALA A 67 19.10 -8.11 7.17
N SER A 68 17.95 -8.20 7.85
CA SER A 68 17.83 -8.07 9.31
C SER A 68 17.52 -9.36 10.06
N TYR A 69 16.99 -10.40 9.42
CA TYR A 69 16.46 -11.58 10.14
C TYR A 69 17.51 -12.35 10.96
N HIS A 70 18.80 -12.17 10.68
CA HIS A 70 19.89 -12.70 11.50
C HIS A 70 20.20 -11.86 12.75
N SER A 71 19.58 -10.68 12.92
CA SER A 71 19.84 -9.81 14.07
C SER A 71 19.31 -10.37 15.38
N GLU A 72 18.41 -11.35 15.30
CA GLU A 72 17.73 -11.92 16.47
C GLU A 72 17.50 -13.41 16.25
N GLN A 73 17.69 -14.20 17.30
CA GLN A 73 17.38 -15.64 17.26
C GLN A 73 15.88 -15.87 17.12
N GLY A 74 15.52 -17.01 16.52
CA GLY A 74 14.11 -17.36 16.32
C GLY A 74 13.48 -16.85 15.01
N TYR A 75 14.23 -16.14 14.18
CA TYR A 75 13.79 -15.75 12.85
C TYR A 75 14.46 -16.56 11.73
N THR A 76 13.76 -16.75 10.64
CA THR A 76 14.23 -17.52 9.47
C THR A 76 14.02 -16.73 8.19
N THR A 77 14.81 -17.08 7.17
CA THR A 77 14.68 -16.47 5.84
C THR A 77 13.30 -16.67 5.22
N MET A 78 12.88 -15.75 4.35
CA MET A 78 11.71 -15.91 3.47
C MET A 78 12.03 -16.66 2.17
N VAL A 79 13.28 -17.05 1.94
CA VAL A 79 13.69 -17.89 0.81
C VAL A 79 12.94 -19.23 0.87
N GLY A 80 12.35 -19.64 -0.26
CA GLY A 80 11.55 -20.85 -0.39
C GLY A 80 10.12 -20.75 0.16
N LYS A 81 9.75 -19.61 0.80
CA LYS A 81 8.41 -19.38 1.35
C LYS A 81 7.56 -18.45 0.45
N LEU A 82 8.21 -17.73 -0.46
CA LEU A 82 7.59 -16.82 -1.41
C LEU A 82 7.73 -17.38 -2.83
N ASN A 83 6.76 -17.11 -3.69
CA ASN A 83 6.71 -17.63 -5.06
C ASN A 83 7.95 -17.23 -5.88
N GLY A 84 8.79 -18.19 -6.21
CA GLY A 84 9.99 -17.96 -7.03
C GLY A 84 11.13 -17.23 -6.32
N PHE A 85 11.06 -17.01 -5.02
CA PHE A 85 12.18 -16.48 -4.23
C PHE A 85 13.07 -17.62 -3.72
N ALA A 86 13.93 -18.11 -4.61
CA ALA A 86 14.70 -19.33 -4.38
C ALA A 86 16.04 -19.11 -3.66
N THR A 87 16.64 -17.92 -3.77
CA THR A 87 17.96 -17.64 -3.20
C THR A 87 18.06 -16.19 -2.71
N CYS A 88 18.82 -15.99 -1.63
CA CYS A 88 19.23 -14.68 -1.14
C CYS A 88 20.57 -14.87 -0.40
N PRO A 89 21.51 -13.91 -0.47
CA PRO A 89 22.74 -13.96 0.29
C PRO A 89 22.53 -14.16 1.79
N LYS A 90 23.47 -14.85 2.43
CA LYS A 90 23.51 -15.04 3.88
C LYS A 90 24.81 -14.46 4.43
N PRO A 91 24.84 -13.99 5.67
CA PRO A 91 26.08 -13.62 6.32
C PRO A 91 26.98 -14.87 6.49
N GLN A 92 28.27 -14.68 6.57
CA GLN A 92 29.22 -15.75 6.83
C GLN A 92 29.14 -16.21 8.29
N ASP A 93 29.15 -17.52 8.51
CA ASP A 93 29.11 -18.10 9.85
C ASP A 93 30.33 -17.67 10.67
N GLY A 94 30.12 -17.36 11.94
CA GLY A 94 31.15 -16.97 12.88
C GLY A 94 31.72 -15.55 12.66
N VAL A 95 31.17 -14.78 11.71
CA VAL A 95 31.62 -13.42 11.40
C VAL A 95 30.60 -12.40 11.96
N THR A 96 31.09 -11.39 12.66
CA THR A 96 30.25 -10.34 13.25
C THR A 96 29.77 -9.36 12.19
N TYR A 97 28.46 -9.08 12.18
CA TYR A 97 27.79 -8.06 11.37
C TYR A 97 26.99 -7.10 12.24
N ASP A 98 26.88 -5.84 11.83
CA ASP A 98 25.84 -4.91 12.30
C ASP A 98 24.68 -4.92 11.30
N TYR A 99 23.58 -5.54 11.68
CA TYR A 99 22.43 -5.70 10.78
C TYR A 99 21.66 -4.40 10.54
N ARG A 100 21.87 -3.34 11.32
CA ARG A 100 21.37 -1.99 11.04
C ARG A 100 22.03 -1.46 9.77
N VAL A 101 23.37 -1.56 9.68
CA VAL A 101 24.14 -1.17 8.48
C VAL A 101 23.71 -1.98 7.26
N ALA A 102 23.57 -3.30 7.42
CA ALA A 102 23.13 -4.18 6.34
C ALA A 102 21.73 -3.81 5.84
N THR A 103 20.81 -3.52 6.75
CA THR A 103 19.44 -3.13 6.41
C THR A 103 19.39 -1.81 5.64
N VAL A 104 20.12 -0.78 6.11
CA VAL A 104 20.19 0.51 5.40
C VAL A 104 20.73 0.31 3.97
N ALA A 105 21.77 -0.51 3.79
CA ALA A 105 22.32 -0.78 2.47
C ALA A 105 21.35 -1.56 1.57
N ALA A 106 20.63 -2.56 2.11
CA ALA A 106 19.66 -3.33 1.37
C ALA A 106 18.46 -2.47 0.92
N MET A 107 17.95 -1.63 1.83
CA MET A 107 16.85 -0.70 1.55
C MET A 107 17.26 0.33 0.48
N GLN A 108 18.45 0.94 0.60
CA GLN A 108 18.96 1.87 -0.39
C GLN A 108 19.03 1.25 -1.79
N VAL A 109 19.61 0.05 -1.91
CA VAL A 109 19.71 -0.66 -3.19
C VAL A 109 18.33 -1.05 -3.75
N ALA A 110 17.42 -1.54 -2.90
CA ALA A 110 16.08 -1.90 -3.32
C ALA A 110 15.29 -0.67 -3.80
N CYS A 111 15.25 0.40 -3.02
CA CYS A 111 14.58 1.65 -3.37
C CYS A 111 15.15 2.30 -4.62
N GLY A 112 16.47 2.22 -4.84
CA GLY A 112 17.15 2.75 -6.02
C GLY A 112 16.72 2.12 -7.36
N LYS A 113 15.94 1.03 -7.35
CA LYS A 113 15.34 0.39 -8.55
C LYS A 113 13.82 0.41 -8.58
N LEU A 114 13.19 0.71 -7.46
CA LEU A 114 11.74 0.69 -7.31
C LEU A 114 11.12 2.10 -7.38
N LEU A 115 11.87 3.13 -7.01
CA LEU A 115 11.45 4.52 -6.93
C LEU A 115 12.05 5.37 -8.06
N TYR A 116 11.42 6.50 -8.40
CA TYR A 116 11.95 7.46 -9.36
C TYR A 116 12.80 8.53 -8.67
N ARG A 117 12.30 9.10 -7.57
CA ARG A 117 12.99 10.14 -6.80
C ARG A 117 13.91 9.55 -5.74
N ILE A 118 14.94 8.85 -6.20
CA ILE A 118 15.90 8.15 -5.31
C ILE A 118 16.70 9.08 -4.40
N GLY A 119 16.79 10.38 -4.70
CA GLY A 119 17.58 11.33 -3.89
C GLY A 119 17.09 11.43 -2.43
N ILE A 120 15.80 11.23 -2.14
CA ILE A 120 15.26 11.21 -0.78
C ILE A 120 15.79 9.99 -0.02
N SER A 121 15.65 8.80 -0.62
CA SER A 121 16.13 7.54 -0.02
C SER A 121 17.65 7.49 0.11
N ASP A 122 18.40 8.06 -0.85
CA ASP A 122 19.85 8.17 -0.77
C ASP A 122 20.31 9.12 0.35
N SER A 123 19.61 10.24 0.54
CA SER A 123 19.86 11.17 1.64
C SER A 123 19.62 10.53 2.99
N LEU A 124 18.51 9.78 3.15
CA LEU A 124 18.24 9.03 4.38
C LEU A 124 19.33 7.98 4.66
N ALA A 125 19.72 7.22 3.62
CA ALA A 125 20.80 6.25 3.76
C ALA A 125 22.12 6.90 4.18
N ALA A 126 22.46 8.05 3.62
CA ALA A 126 23.68 8.79 3.98
C ALA A 126 23.67 9.24 5.45
N VAL A 127 22.53 9.76 5.94
CA VAL A 127 22.36 10.14 7.36
C VAL A 127 22.53 8.92 8.28
N HIS A 128 21.89 7.79 7.96
CA HIS A 128 22.03 6.57 8.75
C HIS A 128 23.45 6.01 8.73
N PHE A 129 24.11 5.99 7.58
CA PHE A 129 25.50 5.51 7.49
C PHE A 129 26.43 6.39 8.30
N ALA A 130 26.29 7.73 8.26
CA ALA A 130 27.12 8.63 9.04
C ALA A 130 26.97 8.39 10.55
N ALA A 131 25.74 8.19 11.04
CA ALA A 131 25.47 7.87 12.44
C ALA A 131 26.08 6.51 12.83
N LEU A 132 25.88 5.47 12.01
CA LEU A 132 26.37 4.12 12.29
C LEU A 132 27.88 3.99 12.17
N GLN A 133 28.55 4.75 11.30
CA GLN A 133 30.01 4.79 11.20
C GLN A 133 30.70 5.29 12.47
N ALA A 134 30.01 6.14 13.26
CA ALA A 134 30.53 6.61 14.53
C ALA A 134 30.45 5.56 15.65
N GLU A 135 29.61 4.54 15.50
CA GLU A 135 29.34 3.50 16.52
C GLU A 135 29.96 2.14 16.20
N VAL A 136 30.09 1.81 14.91
CA VAL A 136 30.43 0.46 14.43
C VAL A 136 31.88 0.42 13.98
N PRO A 137 32.69 -0.59 14.42
CA PRO A 137 34.04 -0.76 13.92
C PRO A 137 34.08 -0.82 12.39
N LYS A 138 35.10 -0.16 11.79
CA LYS A 138 35.17 0.04 10.33
C LYS A 138 35.06 -1.26 9.53
N ASP A 139 35.73 -2.31 9.95
CA ASP A 139 35.72 -3.61 9.28
C ASP A 139 34.35 -4.28 9.35
N VAL A 140 33.64 -4.16 10.51
CA VAL A 140 32.26 -4.63 10.69
C VAL A 140 31.31 -3.82 9.82
N PHE A 141 31.46 -2.50 9.80
CA PHE A 141 30.65 -1.60 8.97
C PHE A 141 30.78 -1.94 7.49
N ASP A 142 32.02 -2.03 6.99
CA ASP A 142 32.26 -2.26 5.56
C ASP A 142 31.69 -3.62 5.09
N ARG A 143 31.91 -4.70 5.87
CA ARG A 143 31.35 -6.01 5.50
C ARG A 143 29.83 -6.07 5.64
N SER A 144 29.25 -5.41 6.65
CA SER A 144 27.78 -5.36 6.82
C SER A 144 27.12 -4.61 5.67
N LYS A 145 27.71 -3.49 5.26
CA LYS A 145 27.28 -2.72 4.09
C LYS A 145 27.36 -3.55 2.81
N ALA A 146 28.48 -4.26 2.60
CA ALA A 146 28.64 -5.14 1.44
C ALA A 146 27.58 -6.26 1.42
N PHE A 147 27.33 -6.90 2.55
CA PHE A 147 26.27 -7.91 2.68
C PHE A 147 24.89 -7.35 2.34
N GLY A 148 24.52 -6.19 2.90
CA GLY A 148 23.25 -5.54 2.63
C GLY A 148 23.07 -5.18 1.15
N ILE A 149 24.13 -4.70 0.48
CA ILE A 149 24.11 -4.42 -0.97
C ILE A 149 23.75 -5.68 -1.77
N GLU A 150 24.35 -6.82 -1.45
CA GLU A 150 24.08 -8.08 -2.15
C GLU A 150 22.64 -8.58 -1.89
N VAL A 151 22.13 -8.42 -0.67
CA VAL A 151 20.70 -8.69 -0.36
C VAL A 151 19.77 -7.81 -1.20
N GLY A 152 20.03 -6.50 -1.25
CA GLY A 152 19.23 -5.57 -2.05
C GLY A 152 19.26 -5.91 -3.55
N LYS A 153 20.42 -6.32 -4.10
CA LYS A 153 20.54 -6.79 -5.48
C LYS A 153 19.73 -8.05 -5.75
N ALA A 154 19.76 -9.02 -4.82
CA ALA A 154 18.99 -10.26 -4.95
C ALA A 154 17.47 -10.00 -4.96
N VAL A 155 16.99 -9.11 -4.08
CA VAL A 155 15.58 -8.71 -4.05
C VAL A 155 15.19 -7.94 -5.31
N ASN A 156 16.05 -7.05 -5.82
CA ASN A 156 15.79 -6.37 -7.10
C ASN A 156 15.73 -7.35 -8.29
N ALA A 157 16.59 -8.37 -8.31
CA ALA A 157 16.52 -9.43 -9.32
C ALA A 157 15.19 -10.21 -9.22
N TYR A 158 14.75 -10.52 -8.01
CA TYR A 158 13.45 -11.16 -7.75
C TYR A 158 12.27 -10.28 -8.20
N ALA A 159 12.31 -8.97 -7.89
CA ALA A 159 11.29 -8.00 -8.32
C ALA A 159 11.25 -7.86 -9.85
N LYS A 160 12.43 -7.83 -10.52
CA LYS A 160 12.51 -7.73 -11.98
C LYS A 160 11.86 -8.91 -12.69
N ALA A 161 11.86 -10.08 -12.06
CA ALA A 161 11.31 -11.32 -12.61
C ALA A 161 9.81 -11.53 -12.35
N ASP A 162 9.08 -10.54 -11.78
CA ASP A 162 7.66 -10.67 -11.46
C ASP A 162 6.72 -10.41 -12.65
N GLY A 163 7.25 -9.96 -13.77
CA GLY A 163 6.48 -9.67 -14.97
C GLY A 163 5.93 -8.23 -15.05
N TYR A 164 6.17 -7.39 -14.04
CA TYR A 164 5.72 -5.99 -14.05
C TYR A 164 6.23 -5.23 -15.30
N SER A 165 7.53 -5.31 -15.59
CA SER A 165 8.11 -4.64 -16.78
C SER A 165 7.44 -5.08 -18.08
N ARG A 166 7.03 -6.34 -18.20
CA ARG A 166 6.29 -6.85 -19.37
C ARG A 166 4.92 -6.17 -19.46
N THR A 167 4.23 -5.97 -18.34
CA THR A 167 2.90 -5.33 -18.35
C THR A 167 2.93 -3.87 -18.77
N GLN A 168 4.06 -3.18 -18.56
CA GLN A 168 4.23 -1.78 -19.00
C GLN A 168 4.45 -1.64 -20.50
N GLY A 169 4.87 -2.70 -21.19
CA GLY A 169 5.07 -2.72 -22.64
C GLY A 169 3.87 -3.26 -23.43
N LEU A 170 2.77 -3.61 -22.76
CA LEU A 170 1.55 -4.08 -23.42
C LEU A 170 0.81 -2.89 -24.10
N PRO A 171 0.04 -3.15 -25.17
CA PRO A 171 -0.80 -2.12 -25.78
C PRO A 171 -1.77 -1.49 -24.80
N ASP A 172 -2.26 -0.29 -25.12
CA ASP A 172 -3.34 0.35 -24.36
C ASP A 172 -4.51 -0.64 -24.19
N TYR A 173 -5.07 -0.69 -22.99
CA TYR A 173 -6.20 -1.54 -22.72
C TYR A 173 -7.45 -1.02 -23.43
N GLU A 174 -8.03 -1.86 -24.25
CA GLU A 174 -9.32 -1.60 -24.90
C GLU A 174 -10.43 -2.25 -24.07
N TRP A 175 -11.29 -1.43 -23.48
CA TRP A 175 -12.43 -1.93 -22.70
C TRP A 175 -13.58 -2.40 -23.59
N PRO A 176 -14.28 -3.48 -23.22
CA PRO A 176 -15.44 -3.96 -23.95
C PRO A 176 -16.54 -2.88 -24.04
N ARG A 177 -17.22 -2.82 -25.18
CA ARG A 177 -18.35 -1.91 -25.40
C ARG A 177 -19.64 -2.65 -25.14
N CYS A 178 -20.16 -2.55 -23.92
CA CYS A 178 -21.47 -3.08 -23.52
C CYS A 178 -22.08 -2.21 -22.43
N ASP A 179 -23.38 -2.30 -22.24
CA ASP A 179 -24.12 -1.45 -21.28
C ASP A 179 -23.68 -1.65 -19.83
N SER A 180 -23.26 -2.86 -19.49
CA SER A 180 -22.72 -3.21 -18.16
C SER A 180 -21.25 -2.92 -17.99
N CYS A 181 -20.54 -2.52 -19.07
CA CYS A 181 -19.11 -2.39 -19.05
C CYS A 181 -18.65 -1.02 -18.56
N TRP A 182 -17.55 -1.04 -17.81
CA TRP A 182 -16.86 0.16 -17.38
C TRP A 182 -16.36 0.96 -18.59
N ILE A 183 -16.52 2.26 -18.50
CA ILE A 183 -15.92 3.27 -19.38
C ILE A 183 -15.22 4.33 -18.54
N PRO A 184 -14.27 5.10 -19.08
CA PRO A 184 -13.67 6.24 -18.39
C PRO A 184 -14.73 7.17 -17.79
N THR A 185 -14.49 7.64 -16.57
CA THR A 185 -15.46 8.41 -15.77
C THR A 185 -15.06 9.88 -15.62
N PRO A 186 -16.03 10.79 -15.43
CA PRO A 186 -15.74 12.19 -15.10
C PRO A 186 -14.86 12.32 -13.85
N PRO A 187 -14.14 13.45 -13.68
CA PRO A 187 -14.08 14.60 -14.59
C PRO A 187 -13.07 14.42 -15.73
N ASN A 188 -12.10 13.51 -15.61
CA ASN A 188 -10.91 13.47 -16.47
C ASN A 188 -11.02 12.48 -17.60
N PHE A 189 -11.94 11.54 -17.55
CA PHE A 189 -12.05 10.43 -18.50
C PHE A 189 -10.70 9.72 -18.74
N THR A 190 -9.97 9.53 -17.64
CA THR A 190 -8.60 8.97 -17.64
C THR A 190 -8.60 7.53 -18.14
N LYS A 191 -7.56 7.17 -18.89
CA LYS A 191 -7.30 5.77 -19.27
C LYS A 191 -7.25 4.85 -18.05
N PRO A 192 -7.55 3.54 -18.21
CA PRO A 192 -7.57 2.61 -17.09
C PRO A 192 -6.20 2.49 -16.43
N LEU A 193 -6.19 2.57 -15.10
CA LEU A 193 -4.97 2.49 -14.29
C LEU A 193 -4.54 1.03 -14.12
N SER A 194 -3.30 0.73 -14.54
CA SER A 194 -2.64 -0.58 -14.36
C SER A 194 -3.48 -1.80 -14.79
N PRO A 195 -4.13 -1.80 -15.99
CA PRO A 195 -5.12 -2.82 -16.36
C PRO A 195 -4.56 -4.25 -16.38
N TYR A 196 -3.26 -4.38 -16.55
CA TYR A 196 -2.58 -5.68 -16.61
C TYR A 196 -1.94 -6.12 -15.29
N CYS A 197 -2.23 -5.43 -14.18
CA CYS A 197 -1.65 -5.76 -12.86
C CYS A 197 -1.96 -7.21 -12.43
N GLY A 198 -3.14 -7.75 -12.79
CA GLY A 198 -3.50 -9.15 -12.53
C GLY A 198 -2.60 -10.20 -13.22
N GLN A 199 -1.69 -9.79 -14.12
CA GLN A 199 -0.72 -10.66 -14.77
C GLN A 199 0.67 -10.64 -14.09
N VAL A 200 0.85 -9.81 -13.06
CA VAL A 200 2.08 -9.76 -12.28
C VAL A 200 2.11 -10.95 -11.32
N ARG A 201 3.28 -11.54 -11.11
CA ARG A 201 3.45 -12.65 -10.17
C ARG A 201 3.10 -12.21 -8.75
N THR A 202 2.18 -12.93 -8.11
CA THR A 202 1.90 -12.80 -6.68
C THR A 202 3.08 -13.27 -5.83
N ILE A 203 3.20 -12.73 -4.63
CA ILE A 203 4.29 -13.08 -3.71
C ILE A 203 3.96 -14.34 -2.91
N VAL A 204 2.74 -14.45 -2.38
CA VAL A 204 2.30 -15.52 -1.48
C VAL A 204 1.21 -16.38 -2.10
N LEU A 205 0.24 -15.76 -2.78
CA LEU A 205 -0.81 -16.51 -3.49
C LEU A 205 -0.21 -17.29 -4.65
N THR A 206 -0.76 -18.45 -4.95
CA THR A 206 -0.32 -19.28 -6.10
C THR A 206 -0.60 -18.61 -7.45
N GLY A 207 -1.41 -17.56 -7.44
CA GLY A 207 -1.74 -16.72 -8.58
C GLY A 207 -2.88 -15.78 -8.26
N ALA A 208 -3.09 -14.77 -9.11
CA ALA A 208 -4.13 -13.75 -8.94
C ALA A 208 -5.56 -14.32 -8.87
N ASN A 209 -5.80 -15.51 -9.37
CA ASN A 209 -7.10 -16.17 -9.41
C ASN A 209 -7.24 -17.31 -8.39
N GLU A 210 -6.36 -17.41 -7.40
CA GLU A 210 -6.41 -18.47 -6.39
C GLU A 210 -7.74 -18.49 -5.63
N PHE A 211 -8.19 -17.30 -5.20
CA PHE A 211 -9.50 -17.15 -4.57
C PHE A 211 -10.47 -16.50 -5.54
N LYS A 212 -11.66 -17.08 -5.65
CA LYS A 212 -12.72 -16.50 -6.45
C LYS A 212 -13.33 -15.32 -5.71
N VAL A 213 -13.42 -14.19 -6.38
CA VAL A 213 -14.18 -13.04 -5.88
C VAL A 213 -15.66 -13.39 -5.89
N PRO A 214 -16.42 -13.16 -4.81
CA PRO A 214 -17.85 -13.34 -4.82
C PRO A 214 -18.50 -12.52 -5.94
N PRO A 215 -19.50 -13.06 -6.68
CA PRO A 215 -20.02 -12.41 -7.87
C PRO A 215 -20.70 -11.07 -7.58
N SER A 216 -20.64 -10.17 -8.56
CA SER A 216 -21.42 -8.93 -8.56
C SER A 216 -22.92 -9.20 -8.73
N ILE A 217 -23.74 -8.19 -8.49
CA ILE A 217 -25.16 -8.23 -8.82
C ILE A 217 -25.29 -8.27 -10.36
N PRO A 218 -26.13 -9.14 -10.94
CA PRO A 218 -26.38 -9.17 -12.38
C PRO A 218 -26.90 -7.83 -12.88
N PHE A 219 -26.28 -7.29 -13.93
CA PHE A 219 -26.62 -6.00 -14.51
C PHE A 219 -28.06 -6.00 -15.06
N SER A 220 -28.75 -4.90 -14.81
CA SER A 220 -30.09 -4.64 -15.37
C SER A 220 -30.43 -3.16 -15.24
N THR A 221 -31.19 -2.63 -16.19
CA THR A 221 -31.73 -1.26 -16.18
C THR A 221 -33.18 -1.18 -15.69
N SER A 222 -33.83 -2.32 -15.46
CA SER A 222 -35.23 -2.38 -15.00
C SER A 222 -35.37 -1.99 -13.52
N LYS A 223 -36.31 -1.08 -13.20
CA LYS A 223 -36.44 -0.44 -11.88
C LYS A 223 -36.65 -1.40 -10.69
N ASN A 224 -37.19 -2.58 -10.91
CA ASN A 224 -37.47 -3.53 -9.83
C ASN A 224 -36.32 -4.51 -9.54
N THR A 225 -35.24 -4.43 -10.29
CA THR A 225 -34.10 -5.37 -10.17
C THR A 225 -33.16 -5.00 -9.04
N ALA A 226 -32.39 -5.98 -8.60
CA ALA A 226 -31.38 -5.78 -7.56
C ALA A 226 -30.30 -4.76 -7.98
N PHE A 227 -29.90 -4.72 -9.26
CA PHE A 227 -28.89 -3.79 -9.74
C PHE A 227 -29.38 -2.34 -9.71
N TYR A 228 -30.61 -2.09 -10.18
CA TYR A 228 -31.22 -0.76 -10.12
C TYR A 228 -31.35 -0.27 -8.66
N LYS A 229 -31.82 -1.15 -7.75
CA LYS A 229 -31.92 -0.85 -6.33
C LYS A 229 -30.55 -0.54 -5.70
N ALA A 230 -29.51 -1.24 -6.10
CA ALA A 230 -28.14 -0.95 -5.64
C ALA A 230 -27.64 0.43 -6.11
N ALA A 231 -27.99 0.86 -7.32
CA ALA A 231 -27.70 2.20 -7.80
C ALA A 231 -28.51 3.28 -7.05
N MET A 232 -29.79 3.01 -6.77
CA MET A 232 -30.64 3.88 -5.94
C MET A 232 -30.08 4.01 -4.53
N GLU A 233 -29.62 2.92 -3.92
CA GLU A 233 -28.94 2.96 -2.61
C GLU A 233 -27.74 3.90 -2.60
N VAL A 234 -26.88 3.87 -3.62
CA VAL A 234 -25.73 4.78 -3.74
C VAL A 234 -26.20 6.24 -3.80
N MET A 235 -27.27 6.54 -4.55
CA MET A 235 -27.85 7.88 -4.64
C MET A 235 -28.42 8.34 -3.29
N GLU A 236 -29.20 7.49 -2.65
CA GLU A 236 -29.86 7.78 -1.37
C GLU A 236 -28.84 8.01 -0.26
N VAL A 237 -27.84 7.14 -0.15
CA VAL A 237 -26.74 7.29 0.81
C VAL A 237 -26.03 8.62 0.61
N LYS A 238 -25.63 8.97 -0.63
CA LYS A 238 -24.95 10.24 -0.93
C LYS A 238 -25.79 11.45 -0.59
N THR A 239 -27.10 11.39 -0.83
CA THR A 239 -28.02 12.50 -0.56
C THR A 239 -28.22 12.73 0.95
N ASN A 240 -28.25 11.66 1.73
CA ASN A 240 -28.54 11.68 3.17
C ASN A 240 -27.29 11.54 4.06
N LEU A 241 -26.07 11.76 3.51
CA LEU A 241 -24.83 11.68 4.30
C LEU A 241 -24.85 12.61 5.50
N THR A 242 -24.57 12.06 6.66
CA THR A 242 -24.22 12.85 7.85
C THR A 242 -22.83 13.47 7.71
N ASP A 243 -22.50 14.45 8.53
CA ASP A 243 -21.16 15.05 8.55
C ASP A 243 -20.09 13.99 8.87
N GLU A 244 -20.35 13.12 9.82
CA GLU A 244 -19.46 11.99 10.17
C GLU A 244 -19.21 11.06 8.97
N GLN A 245 -20.23 10.71 8.22
CA GLN A 245 -20.08 9.87 7.03
C GLN A 245 -19.29 10.58 5.92
N ARG A 246 -19.39 11.90 5.81
CA ARG A 246 -18.57 12.73 4.91
C ARG A 246 -17.10 12.73 5.35
N GLU A 247 -16.86 12.89 6.66
CA GLU A 247 -15.51 12.81 7.22
C GLU A 247 -14.90 11.42 6.98
N ILE A 248 -15.63 10.34 7.22
CA ILE A 248 -15.21 8.96 6.94
C ILE A 248 -14.83 8.78 5.46
N ALA A 249 -15.69 9.23 4.54
CA ALA A 249 -15.43 9.10 3.10
C ALA A 249 -14.13 9.83 2.69
N ASN A 250 -13.89 11.00 3.23
CA ASN A 250 -12.71 11.80 2.92
C ASN A 250 -11.45 11.27 3.62
N PHE A 251 -11.54 10.83 4.87
CA PHE A 251 -10.44 10.24 5.62
C PHE A 251 -9.85 9.01 4.90
N TRP A 252 -10.68 8.14 4.37
CA TRP A 252 -10.27 6.96 3.61
C TRP A 252 -10.22 7.19 2.09
N ASN A 253 -10.13 8.45 1.63
CA ASN A 253 -10.10 8.71 0.18
C ASN A 253 -8.85 8.09 -0.47
N ASP A 254 -7.69 8.25 0.14
CA ASP A 254 -6.43 7.62 -0.25
C ASP A 254 -6.19 7.66 -1.77
N ASN A 255 -6.53 8.77 -2.41
CA ASN A 255 -6.39 8.92 -3.85
C ASN A 255 -5.06 9.60 -4.18
N PRO A 256 -4.02 8.86 -4.62
CA PRO A 256 -2.70 9.44 -4.88
C PRO A 256 -2.69 10.42 -6.05
N VAL A 257 -3.77 10.47 -6.83
CA VAL A 257 -3.87 11.31 -8.04
C VAL A 257 -5.21 12.05 -8.07
N LEU A 258 -5.53 12.75 -6.98
CA LEU A 258 -6.72 13.60 -6.98
C LEU A 258 -6.50 14.81 -7.89
N THR A 259 -7.36 14.97 -8.89
CA THR A 259 -7.28 16.06 -9.85
C THR A 259 -8.22 17.19 -9.48
N ASN A 260 -7.67 18.38 -9.29
CA ASN A 260 -8.42 19.62 -9.05
C ASN A 260 -8.27 20.54 -10.27
N TYR A 261 -9.38 21.14 -10.69
CA TYR A 261 -9.41 22.13 -11.79
C TYR A 261 -9.62 23.53 -11.23
N HIS A 262 -8.74 24.46 -11.64
CA HIS A 262 -8.92 25.90 -11.41
C HIS A 262 -8.76 26.64 -12.75
N GLY A 263 -9.87 26.85 -13.45
CA GLY A 263 -9.85 27.41 -14.81
C GLY A 263 -9.10 26.50 -15.77
N HIS A 264 -8.02 27.01 -16.36
CA HIS A 264 -7.17 26.25 -17.28
C HIS A 264 -6.05 25.43 -16.60
N PHE A 265 -5.94 25.51 -15.28
CA PHE A 265 -4.91 24.83 -14.52
C PHE A 265 -5.46 23.52 -13.94
N VAL A 266 -4.68 22.46 -14.10
CA VAL A 266 -4.92 21.13 -13.51
C VAL A 266 -3.91 20.93 -12.40
N PHE A 267 -4.39 20.78 -11.18
CA PHE A 267 -3.54 20.48 -10.02
C PHE A 267 -3.82 19.05 -9.55
N ASN A 268 -2.78 18.26 -9.44
CA ASN A 268 -2.86 16.95 -8.77
C ASN A 268 -2.49 17.14 -7.31
N SER A 269 -3.44 16.94 -6.41
CA SER A 269 -3.14 16.83 -4.98
C SER A 269 -2.55 15.45 -4.74
N ARG A 270 -1.36 15.42 -4.13
CA ARG A 270 -0.72 14.17 -3.75
C ARG A 270 -1.23 13.76 -2.39
N GLN A 271 -1.86 12.61 -2.33
CA GLN A 271 -2.32 11.98 -1.10
C GLN A 271 -1.65 10.63 -0.93
N ILE A 272 -1.70 10.09 0.26
CA ILE A 272 -1.21 8.74 0.52
C ILE A 272 -1.98 7.71 -0.31
N SER A 273 -1.32 6.63 -0.69
CA SER A 273 -2.01 5.50 -1.32
C SER A 273 -2.69 4.62 -0.26
N PRO A 274 -3.75 3.86 -0.60
CA PRO A 274 -4.40 2.97 0.36
C PRO A 274 -3.44 1.97 1.01
N GLY A 275 -2.45 1.49 0.25
CA GLY A 275 -1.39 0.64 0.79
C GLY A 275 -0.48 1.38 1.76
N GLY A 276 -0.09 2.61 1.44
CA GLY A 276 0.70 3.47 2.33
C GLY A 276 -0.01 3.76 3.65
N HIS A 277 -1.33 3.99 3.61
CA HIS A 277 -2.16 4.18 4.80
C HIS A 277 -2.03 2.99 5.77
N TRP A 278 -2.21 1.76 5.29
CA TRP A 278 -2.08 0.56 6.12
C TRP A 278 -0.64 0.28 6.57
N MET A 279 0.37 0.66 5.78
CA MET A 279 1.77 0.63 6.21
C MET A 279 2.04 1.63 7.35
N ASN A 280 1.37 2.78 7.34
CA ASN A 280 1.47 3.76 8.43
C ASN A 280 0.74 3.29 9.69
N ILE A 281 -0.45 2.69 9.58
CA ILE A 281 -1.15 2.04 10.71
C ILE A 281 -0.24 0.98 11.35
N ALA A 282 0.39 0.12 10.54
CA ALA A 282 1.34 -0.88 11.04
C ALA A 282 2.50 -0.25 11.80
N GLN A 283 3.04 0.87 11.32
CA GLN A 283 4.10 1.61 12.01
C GLN A 283 3.61 2.16 13.36
N ARG A 284 2.44 2.79 13.42
CA ARG A 284 1.90 3.37 14.65
C ARG A 284 1.80 2.33 15.76
N VAL A 285 1.27 1.14 15.43
CA VAL A 285 1.15 0.06 16.40
C VAL A 285 2.51 -0.51 16.82
N LEU A 286 3.48 -0.57 15.91
CA LEU A 286 4.85 -1.01 16.25
C LEU A 286 5.59 0.00 17.12
N GLU A 287 5.40 1.31 16.92
CA GLU A 287 5.99 2.38 17.72
C GLU A 287 5.56 2.27 19.21
N ASP A 288 4.33 1.85 19.46
CA ASP A 288 3.79 1.65 20.80
C ASP A 288 4.34 0.38 21.51
N GLN A 289 5.04 -0.52 20.79
CA GLN A 289 5.44 -1.84 21.29
C GLN A 289 6.96 -2.09 21.41
N THR A 290 7.81 -1.10 21.35
CA THR A 290 9.29 -1.25 21.46
C THR A 290 9.81 -2.43 20.62
N ALA A 291 9.44 -2.48 19.35
CA ALA A 291 9.76 -3.59 18.46
C ALA A 291 11.25 -3.61 18.06
N SER A 292 11.81 -4.81 17.84
CA SER A 292 13.16 -4.94 17.29
C SER A 292 13.18 -4.65 15.76
N LEU A 293 14.39 -4.44 15.20
CA LEU A 293 14.57 -4.22 13.76
C LEU A 293 13.89 -5.30 12.92
N VAL A 294 14.15 -6.56 13.21
CA VAL A 294 13.57 -7.69 12.47
C VAL A 294 12.07 -7.80 12.68
N ARG A 295 11.57 -7.49 13.88
CA ARG A 295 10.14 -7.49 14.18
C ARG A 295 9.40 -6.46 13.34
N CYS A 296 9.94 -5.25 13.18
CA CYS A 296 9.37 -4.24 12.33
C CYS A 296 9.27 -4.74 10.88
N TYR A 297 10.35 -5.29 10.33
CA TYR A 297 10.33 -5.78 8.95
C TYR A 297 9.53 -7.08 8.75
N GLU A 298 9.35 -7.92 9.77
CA GLU A 298 8.41 -9.03 9.74
C GLU A 298 6.98 -8.52 9.48
N VAL A 299 6.54 -7.55 10.27
CA VAL A 299 5.21 -6.96 10.16
C VAL A 299 5.06 -6.21 8.83
N TYR A 300 5.98 -5.31 8.53
CA TYR A 300 5.92 -4.53 7.28
C TYR A 300 5.91 -5.40 6.03
N SER A 301 6.73 -6.46 5.99
CA SER A 301 6.77 -7.36 4.84
C SER A 301 5.47 -8.13 4.68
N THR A 302 4.94 -8.70 5.74
CA THR A 302 3.71 -9.51 5.67
C THR A 302 2.48 -8.67 5.35
N VAL A 303 2.37 -7.46 5.90
CA VAL A 303 1.32 -6.49 5.52
C VAL A 303 1.47 -6.11 4.06
N ALA A 304 2.68 -5.74 3.62
CA ALA A 304 2.93 -5.34 2.23
C ALA A 304 2.67 -6.47 1.22
N PHE A 305 2.93 -7.73 1.59
CA PHE A 305 2.58 -8.89 0.74
C PHE A 305 1.06 -9.05 0.61
N ALA A 306 0.32 -8.89 1.70
CA ALA A 306 -1.14 -8.94 1.67
C ALA A 306 -1.73 -7.81 0.82
N LEU A 307 -1.17 -6.61 0.90
CA LEU A 307 -1.56 -5.47 0.07
C LEU A 307 -1.28 -5.73 -1.41
N PHE A 308 -0.08 -6.20 -1.76
CA PHE A 308 0.31 -6.42 -3.15
C PHE A 308 -0.46 -7.58 -3.79
N ASP A 309 -0.56 -8.72 -3.12
CA ASP A 309 -1.33 -9.86 -3.61
C ASP A 309 -2.83 -9.51 -3.68
N GLY A 310 -3.33 -8.72 -2.71
CA GLY A 310 -4.68 -8.20 -2.70
C GLY A 310 -4.99 -7.31 -3.91
N PHE A 311 -4.11 -6.37 -4.24
CA PHE A 311 -4.29 -5.56 -5.45
C PHE A 311 -4.17 -6.40 -6.72
N THR A 312 -3.20 -7.30 -6.80
CA THR A 312 -2.99 -8.15 -7.98
C THR A 312 -4.22 -9.02 -8.24
N ALA A 313 -4.78 -9.66 -7.23
CA ALA A 313 -5.98 -10.50 -7.34
C ALA A 313 -7.24 -9.65 -7.63
N CYS A 314 -7.41 -8.53 -6.94
CA CYS A 314 -8.53 -7.62 -7.18
C CYS A 314 -8.52 -7.04 -8.60
N TRP A 315 -7.34 -6.66 -9.12
CA TRP A 315 -7.21 -6.14 -10.50
C TRP A 315 -7.49 -7.21 -11.55
N ALA A 316 -7.09 -8.46 -11.32
CA ALA A 316 -7.45 -9.57 -12.19
C ALA A 316 -8.97 -9.68 -12.34
N GLU A 317 -9.73 -9.56 -11.23
CA GLU A 317 -11.20 -9.58 -11.25
C GLU A 317 -11.78 -8.35 -11.93
N LYS A 318 -11.32 -7.14 -11.58
CA LYS A 318 -11.81 -5.89 -12.13
C LYS A 318 -11.78 -5.87 -13.66
N PHE A 319 -10.66 -6.23 -14.24
CA PHE A 319 -10.47 -6.19 -15.70
C PHE A 319 -10.99 -7.45 -16.41
N ARG A 320 -11.32 -8.49 -15.69
CA ARG A 320 -12.09 -9.64 -16.21
C ARG A 320 -13.59 -9.34 -16.25
N GLY A 321 -14.13 -8.77 -15.19
CA GLY A 321 -15.55 -8.49 -15.04
C GLY A 321 -16.00 -7.17 -15.68
N ASN A 322 -15.14 -6.18 -15.77
CA ASN A 322 -15.35 -4.86 -16.37
C ASN A 322 -16.65 -4.14 -15.94
N LEU A 323 -17.10 -4.29 -14.68
CA LEU A 323 -18.37 -3.77 -14.24
C LEU A 323 -18.43 -2.24 -14.24
N ILE A 324 -19.54 -1.69 -14.72
CA ILE A 324 -19.88 -0.27 -14.76
C ILE A 324 -19.85 0.37 -13.36
N ARG A 325 -19.34 1.62 -13.28
CA ARG A 325 -19.35 2.41 -12.04
C ARG A 325 -20.71 3.04 -11.75
N PRO A 326 -21.03 3.32 -10.45
CA PRO A 326 -22.27 4.00 -10.07
C PRO A 326 -22.51 5.28 -10.84
N VAL A 327 -21.52 6.16 -10.96
CA VAL A 327 -21.66 7.44 -11.69
C VAL A 327 -22.10 7.23 -13.14
N THR A 328 -21.50 6.28 -13.84
CA THR A 328 -21.87 5.99 -15.24
C THR A 328 -23.29 5.45 -15.35
N TYR A 329 -23.63 4.46 -14.51
CA TYR A 329 -24.97 3.88 -14.51
C TYR A 329 -26.04 4.90 -14.15
N ILE A 330 -25.82 5.67 -13.09
CA ILE A 330 -26.80 6.66 -12.61
C ILE A 330 -27.00 7.76 -13.66
N ASN A 331 -25.93 8.27 -14.26
CA ASN A 331 -26.06 9.32 -15.28
C ASN A 331 -26.74 8.82 -16.56
N GLN A 332 -26.57 7.55 -16.92
CA GLN A 332 -27.19 6.99 -18.11
C GLN A 332 -28.67 6.64 -17.93
N TYR A 333 -29.07 6.13 -16.73
CA TYR A 333 -30.35 5.47 -16.58
C TYR A 333 -31.27 6.09 -15.51
N ILE A 334 -30.77 7.03 -14.67
CA ILE A 334 -31.54 7.56 -13.54
C ILE A 334 -31.54 9.10 -13.53
N ASP A 335 -30.37 9.73 -13.35
CA ASP A 335 -30.20 11.17 -13.24
C ASP A 335 -28.88 11.61 -13.87
N LYS A 336 -28.98 12.36 -14.97
CA LYS A 336 -27.84 12.83 -15.77
C LYS A 336 -26.95 13.84 -15.03
N THR A 337 -27.45 14.42 -13.95
CA THR A 337 -26.76 15.48 -13.19
C THR A 337 -26.12 14.99 -11.91
N TRP A 338 -26.33 13.71 -11.58
CA TRP A 338 -25.81 13.15 -10.35
C TRP A 338 -24.28 13.05 -10.35
N GLU A 339 -23.69 13.44 -9.23
CA GLU A 339 -22.24 13.37 -9.00
C GLU A 339 -21.93 12.63 -7.69
N PRO A 340 -20.90 11.78 -7.64
CA PRO A 340 -20.45 11.17 -6.41
C PRO A 340 -19.80 12.20 -5.48
N LEU A 341 -19.66 11.87 -4.19
CA LEU A 341 -18.91 12.70 -3.23
C LEU A 341 -17.41 12.68 -3.53
N LEU A 342 -16.87 11.51 -3.87
CA LEU A 342 -15.45 11.32 -4.19
C LEU A 342 -15.26 11.15 -5.70
N GLN A 343 -14.12 11.58 -6.21
CA GLN A 343 -13.74 11.34 -7.59
C GLN A 343 -13.66 9.84 -7.87
N THR A 344 -14.41 9.36 -8.85
CA THR A 344 -14.41 7.96 -9.26
C THR A 344 -13.06 7.58 -9.86
N PRO A 345 -12.39 6.55 -9.33
CA PRO A 345 -11.08 6.15 -9.84
C PRO A 345 -11.18 5.46 -11.22
N PRO A 346 -10.14 5.55 -12.08
CA PRO A 346 -10.17 5.09 -13.46
C PRO A 346 -9.95 3.57 -13.61
N PHE A 347 -10.86 2.77 -13.11
CA PHE A 347 -10.88 1.30 -13.26
C PHE A 347 -12.26 0.73 -12.94
N PRO A 348 -12.58 -0.52 -13.39
CA PRO A 348 -13.87 -1.16 -13.18
C PRO A 348 -14.29 -1.25 -11.71
N GLU A 349 -15.61 -1.36 -11.49
CA GLU A 349 -16.19 -1.28 -10.13
C GLU A 349 -15.84 -2.48 -9.27
N HIS A 350 -16.11 -3.72 -9.75
CA HIS A 350 -16.12 -4.94 -8.92
C HIS A 350 -14.79 -5.69 -8.95
N ALA A 351 -14.29 -6.11 -7.78
CA ALA A 351 -14.66 -5.75 -6.43
C ALA A 351 -13.96 -4.45 -6.00
N SER A 352 -14.36 -3.89 -4.85
CA SER A 352 -13.71 -2.70 -4.28
C SER A 352 -12.25 -2.99 -3.91
N GLY A 353 -11.32 -2.22 -4.50
CA GLY A 353 -9.88 -2.34 -4.20
C GLY A 353 -9.56 -2.00 -2.75
N HIS A 354 -10.09 -0.89 -2.22
CA HIS A 354 -9.95 -0.51 -0.82
C HIS A 354 -10.43 -1.63 0.11
N SER A 355 -11.65 -2.14 -0.09
CA SER A 355 -12.21 -3.20 0.75
C SER A 355 -11.34 -4.47 0.75
N THR A 356 -10.80 -4.83 -0.44
CA THR A 356 -9.93 -6.01 -0.57
C THR A 356 -8.64 -5.85 0.24
N ILE A 357 -7.93 -4.73 0.05
CA ILE A 357 -6.63 -4.59 0.70
C ILE A 357 -6.73 -4.27 2.19
N THR A 358 -7.76 -3.52 2.60
CA THR A 358 -7.95 -3.21 4.01
C THR A 358 -8.30 -4.45 4.83
N ALA A 359 -9.18 -5.32 4.30
CA ALA A 359 -9.50 -6.58 4.94
C ALA A 359 -8.26 -7.50 5.03
N ALA A 360 -7.45 -7.58 3.96
CA ALA A 360 -6.24 -8.38 3.95
C ALA A 360 -5.20 -7.85 4.97
N ALA A 361 -4.98 -6.54 5.03
CA ALA A 361 -4.07 -5.92 6.00
C ALA A 361 -4.54 -6.10 7.44
N ALA A 362 -5.85 -5.92 7.70
CA ALA A 362 -6.44 -6.09 9.02
C ALA A 362 -6.27 -7.52 9.55
N VAL A 363 -6.45 -8.54 8.71
CA VAL A 363 -6.23 -9.95 9.09
C VAL A 363 -4.77 -10.18 9.47
N VAL A 364 -3.81 -9.66 8.67
CA VAL A 364 -2.38 -9.81 8.97
C VAL A 364 -1.99 -9.08 10.25
N LEU A 365 -2.44 -7.85 10.44
CA LEU A 365 -2.16 -7.09 11.66
C LEU A 365 -2.79 -7.73 12.89
N THR A 366 -4.02 -8.25 12.79
CA THR A 366 -4.65 -8.99 13.88
C THR A 366 -3.86 -10.26 14.23
N ALA A 367 -3.30 -10.96 13.25
CA ALA A 367 -2.45 -12.13 13.52
C ALA A 367 -1.13 -11.75 14.22
N HIS A 368 -0.61 -10.55 14.01
CA HIS A 368 0.61 -10.08 14.67
C HIS A 368 0.40 -9.51 16.07
N PHE A 369 -0.74 -8.85 16.31
CA PHE A 369 -0.96 -8.01 17.49
C PHE A 369 -2.20 -8.39 18.32
N GLY A 370 -3.06 -9.25 17.78
CA GLY A 370 -4.39 -9.47 18.36
C GLY A 370 -5.35 -8.30 18.12
N ASP A 371 -6.43 -8.28 18.89
CA ASP A 371 -7.39 -7.19 18.92
C ASP A 371 -6.86 -6.06 19.81
N VAL A 372 -6.16 -5.11 19.22
CA VAL A 372 -5.61 -3.93 19.92
C VAL A 372 -6.32 -2.66 19.45
N ALA A 373 -6.63 -1.78 20.39
CA ALA A 373 -7.11 -0.45 20.08
C ALA A 373 -5.94 0.45 19.64
N PHE A 374 -6.19 1.31 18.66
CA PHE A 374 -5.19 2.25 18.16
C PHE A 374 -5.81 3.55 17.68
N VAL A 375 -4.97 4.58 17.54
CA VAL A 375 -5.33 5.86 16.96
C VAL A 375 -4.64 5.98 15.62
N ASP A 376 -5.43 6.11 14.56
CA ASP A 376 -4.94 6.38 13.23
C ASP A 376 -4.81 7.88 13.00
N SER A 377 -3.60 8.33 12.80
CA SER A 377 -3.24 9.72 12.52
C SER A 377 -2.70 9.93 11.09
N THR A 378 -2.88 8.95 10.21
CA THR A 378 -2.31 8.95 8.85
C THR A 378 -2.72 10.18 8.05
N GLU A 379 -3.96 10.61 8.17
CA GLU A 379 -4.53 11.71 7.42
C GLU A 379 -4.39 13.10 8.10
N VAL A 380 -3.78 13.16 9.29
CA VAL A 380 -3.54 14.43 10.00
C VAL A 380 -2.69 15.43 9.18
N PRO A 381 -1.63 15.03 8.46
CA PRO A 381 -0.87 15.94 7.59
C PRO A 381 -1.69 16.55 6.44
N PHE A 382 -2.81 15.93 6.09
CA PHE A 382 -3.74 16.40 5.05
C PHE A 382 -4.92 17.18 5.60
N GLY A 383 -4.93 17.46 6.91
CA GLY A 383 -5.92 18.32 7.58
C GLY A 383 -7.11 17.58 8.19
N TRP A 384 -7.10 16.26 8.21
CA TRP A 384 -8.14 15.46 8.85
C TRP A 384 -7.82 15.18 10.31
N LYS A 385 -8.85 14.99 11.14
CA LYS A 385 -8.68 14.59 12.54
C LYS A 385 -8.25 13.13 12.64
N PRO A 386 -7.45 12.77 13.68
CA PRO A 386 -7.14 11.36 13.91
C PRO A 386 -8.42 10.59 14.26
N ARG A 387 -8.47 9.30 13.89
CA ARG A 387 -9.60 8.40 14.18
C ARG A 387 -9.16 7.27 15.10
N SER A 388 -10.02 6.91 16.05
CA SER A 388 -9.76 5.86 17.04
C SER A 388 -10.55 4.61 16.69
N PHE A 389 -9.89 3.46 16.72
CA PHE A 389 -10.48 2.17 16.42
C PHE A 389 -10.21 1.17 17.56
N LYS A 390 -11.17 0.29 17.82
CA LYS A 390 -11.06 -0.78 18.82
C LYS A 390 -10.14 -1.91 18.36
N ASN A 391 -10.09 -2.13 17.05
CA ASN A 391 -9.26 -3.14 16.42
C ASN A 391 -9.12 -2.87 14.91
N PHE A 392 -8.26 -3.62 14.23
CA PHE A 392 -8.01 -3.47 12.80
C PHE A 392 -9.23 -3.80 11.92
N LYS A 393 -10.09 -4.71 12.38
CA LYS A 393 -11.32 -5.08 11.66
C LYS A 393 -12.32 -3.92 11.61
N GLU A 394 -12.47 -3.18 12.71
CA GLU A 394 -13.31 -1.97 12.74
C GLU A 394 -12.81 -0.92 11.75
N ALA A 395 -11.50 -0.65 11.72
CA ALA A 395 -10.89 0.26 10.75
C ALA A 395 -11.11 -0.21 9.29
N ALA A 396 -10.93 -1.50 9.02
CA ALA A 396 -11.17 -2.06 7.68
C ALA A 396 -12.63 -1.97 7.26
N GLN A 397 -13.58 -2.16 8.18
CA GLN A 397 -15.00 -2.00 7.90
C GLN A 397 -15.35 -0.55 7.59
N GLU A 398 -14.79 0.41 8.32
CA GLU A 398 -14.98 1.83 8.06
C GLU A 398 -14.36 2.24 6.72
N ALA A 399 -13.14 1.79 6.42
CA ALA A 399 -12.50 2.01 5.12
C ALA A 399 -13.31 1.42 3.96
N SER A 400 -13.94 0.29 4.16
CA SER A 400 -14.79 -0.36 3.16
C SER A 400 -16.08 0.41 2.92
N VAL A 401 -16.84 0.76 3.97
CA VAL A 401 -18.11 1.49 3.81
C VAL A 401 -17.90 2.91 3.32
N SER A 402 -16.72 3.51 3.56
CA SER A 402 -16.35 4.83 3.04
C SER A 402 -16.49 4.92 1.51
N ARG A 403 -16.36 3.81 0.79
CA ARG A 403 -16.50 3.76 -0.68
C ARG A 403 -17.94 3.92 -1.13
N LEU A 404 -18.89 3.38 -0.35
CA LEU A 404 -20.33 3.59 -0.56
C LEU A 404 -20.69 5.06 -0.24
N TYR A 405 -20.22 5.59 0.88
CA TYR A 405 -20.41 7.01 1.24
C TYR A 405 -19.82 7.96 0.18
N GLY A 406 -18.67 7.60 -0.38
CA GLY A 406 -18.04 8.30 -1.49
C GLY A 406 -18.84 8.26 -2.80
N GLY A 407 -19.83 7.38 -2.92
CA GLY A 407 -20.65 7.22 -4.13
C GLY A 407 -19.93 6.53 -5.29
N ILE A 408 -18.81 5.84 -5.02
CA ILE A 408 -17.93 5.29 -6.07
C ILE A 408 -18.00 3.76 -6.19
N HIS A 409 -18.66 3.09 -5.26
CA HIS A 409 -18.89 1.64 -5.26
C HIS A 409 -20.33 1.30 -4.87
N TYR A 410 -20.86 0.21 -5.42
CA TYR A 410 -22.05 -0.45 -4.89
C TYR A 410 -21.70 -1.20 -3.61
N ARG A 411 -22.65 -1.37 -2.67
CA ARG A 411 -22.44 -2.13 -1.44
C ARG A 411 -21.87 -3.52 -1.71
N ARG A 412 -22.41 -4.24 -2.70
CA ARG A 412 -21.94 -5.58 -3.07
C ARG A 412 -20.47 -5.59 -3.48
N GLY A 413 -19.98 -4.53 -4.15
CA GLY A 413 -18.56 -4.41 -4.49
C GLY A 413 -17.68 -4.29 -3.25
N CYS A 414 -18.14 -3.57 -2.22
CA CYS A 414 -17.46 -3.45 -0.94
C CYS A 414 -17.46 -4.79 -0.17
N ASP A 415 -18.60 -5.44 -0.07
CA ASP A 415 -18.75 -6.72 0.64
C ASP A 415 -17.89 -7.82 -0.01
N ALA A 416 -17.95 -7.94 -1.34
CA ALA A 416 -17.13 -8.88 -2.10
C ALA A 416 -15.62 -8.62 -1.93
N GLY A 417 -15.23 -7.33 -1.85
CA GLY A 417 -13.86 -6.96 -1.55
C GLY A 417 -13.42 -7.40 -0.16
N ASN A 418 -14.25 -7.20 0.87
CA ASN A 418 -13.96 -7.64 2.24
C ASN A 418 -13.82 -9.17 2.34
N GLU A 419 -14.76 -9.92 1.72
CA GLU A 419 -14.69 -11.38 1.68
C GLU A 419 -13.38 -11.86 1.01
N HIS A 420 -13.07 -11.29 -0.16
CA HIS A 420 -11.86 -11.63 -0.92
C HIS A 420 -10.57 -11.27 -0.17
N GLY A 421 -10.50 -10.08 0.39
CA GLY A 421 -9.34 -9.61 1.15
C GLY A 421 -9.08 -10.45 2.41
N THR A 422 -10.14 -10.88 3.10
CA THR A 422 -10.02 -11.77 4.27
C THR A 422 -9.34 -13.08 3.87
N MET A 423 -9.77 -13.74 2.79
CA MET A 423 -9.14 -14.97 2.31
C MET A 423 -7.66 -14.78 1.95
N ILE A 424 -7.31 -13.63 1.36
CA ILE A 424 -5.92 -13.29 1.01
C ILE A 424 -5.08 -13.09 2.26
N GLY A 425 -5.55 -12.30 3.23
CA GLY A 425 -4.85 -12.08 4.51
C GLY A 425 -4.61 -13.38 5.26
N GLU A 426 -5.60 -14.25 5.34
CA GLU A 426 -5.47 -15.58 5.94
C GLU A 426 -4.45 -16.47 5.22
N ALA A 427 -4.38 -16.41 3.89
CA ALA A 427 -3.36 -17.12 3.14
C ALA A 427 -1.95 -16.61 3.45
N VAL A 428 -1.75 -15.31 3.57
CA VAL A 428 -0.47 -14.71 3.95
C VAL A 428 -0.07 -15.15 5.37
N VAL A 429 -0.97 -15.04 6.34
CA VAL A 429 -0.73 -15.48 7.73
C VAL A 429 -0.37 -16.96 7.77
N ARG A 430 -1.09 -17.80 7.04
CA ARG A 430 -0.88 -19.26 7.03
C ARG A 430 0.41 -19.71 6.34
N ARG A 431 0.91 -18.96 5.33
CA ARG A 431 2.03 -19.39 4.48
C ARG A 431 3.35 -18.72 4.81
N VAL A 432 3.34 -17.52 5.35
CA VAL A 432 4.55 -16.75 5.66
C VAL A 432 4.89 -16.90 7.13
N HIS A 433 5.47 -18.06 7.49
CA HIS A 433 5.98 -18.30 8.83
C HIS A 433 7.48 -18.06 8.86
N VAL A 434 7.91 -17.03 9.57
CA VAL A 434 9.32 -16.65 9.64
C VAL A 434 9.89 -16.78 11.06
N ARG A 435 9.09 -17.22 12.01
CA ARG A 435 9.56 -17.57 13.36
C ARG A 435 9.75 -19.08 13.49
N THR A 436 10.85 -19.47 14.15
CA THR A 436 11.01 -20.85 14.62
C THR A 436 10.10 -21.08 15.82
N LYS A 437 9.51 -22.26 15.90
CA LYS A 437 8.73 -22.69 17.08
C LYS A 437 9.63 -22.87 18.29
#